data_4d64bad2d995a5dddc8e30c334f1fddc
#
_entry.id   4d64bad2d995a5dddc8e30c334f1fddc
#
_cell.length_a   1.000
_cell.length_b   1.000
_cell.length_c   1.000
_cell.angle_alpha   90.00
_cell.angle_beta   90.00
_cell.angle_gamma   90.00
#
_symmetry.space_group_name_H-M   'P 1'
#
loop_
_entity.id
_entity.type
_entity.pdbx_description
1 polymer ?
#
loop_
_entity_poly.entity_id
_entity_poly.type
_entity_poly.pdbx_seq_one_letter_code
_entity_poly.pdbx_strand_id
1 'polypeptide(L)'
;MNALEPFQKGDIVVDGTKINDPKTDLPKLRARVGMVFQNFELFPHLTITQNLTLGQVKVLGRKQEEAVTRGLKLLDRVGLIEQKDKFPGQLSGGQQQRVAIARALSMDPICMLFDEPTSALDPEMVNKVLDVMVALAKEGMTMMVVTHEMGFARKVANRVIFMDQGRIVEDASKDDFFGQPRSERAQLFLSKILQH
;
A
#
# COMPACT_ATOMS: atom_id res chain seq x y z
N MET A 1 -12.07 2.00 -0.43
CA MET A 1 -11.70 3.43 -0.53
C MET A 1 -11.50 3.92 -1.96
N ASN A 2 -11.04 3.10 -2.89
CA ASN A 2 -10.87 3.46 -4.31
C ASN A 2 -12.05 3.05 -5.22
N ALA A 3 -13.15 2.55 -4.64
CA ALA A 3 -14.37 2.08 -5.32
C ALA A 3 -14.10 0.99 -6.40
N LEU A 4 -13.09 0.12 -6.21
CA LEU A 4 -12.93 -1.07 -7.04
C LEU A 4 -14.06 -2.07 -6.75
N GLU A 5 -14.44 -2.19 -5.47
CA GLU A 5 -15.59 -2.98 -5.03
C GLU A 5 -16.74 -2.06 -4.62
N PRO A 6 -17.99 -2.36 -5.06
CA PRO A 6 -19.17 -1.62 -4.65
C PRO A 6 -19.51 -1.92 -3.19
N PHE A 7 -20.08 -0.94 -2.49
CA PHE A 7 -20.65 -1.12 -1.16
C PHE A 7 -22.10 -0.63 -1.13
N GLN A 8 -22.91 -1.21 -0.25
CA GLN A 8 -24.37 -1.04 -0.29
C GLN A 8 -24.88 0.05 0.64
N LYS A 9 -24.14 0.39 1.72
CA LYS A 9 -24.57 1.35 2.73
C LYS A 9 -23.41 2.16 3.28
N GLY A 10 -23.71 3.36 3.74
CA GLY A 10 -22.76 4.29 4.31
C GLY A 10 -22.08 5.18 3.28
N ASP A 11 -21.16 6.00 3.74
CA ASP A 11 -20.41 6.94 2.93
C ASP A 11 -18.90 6.74 3.16
N ILE A 12 -18.12 6.83 2.08
CA ILE A 12 -16.68 6.89 2.16
C ILE A 12 -16.24 8.21 1.56
N VAL A 13 -15.46 8.96 2.32
CA VAL A 13 -14.92 10.26 1.90
C VAL A 13 -13.39 10.16 1.86
N VAL A 14 -12.81 10.55 0.73
CA VAL A 14 -11.35 10.59 0.53
C VAL A 14 -10.99 12.01 0.11
N ASP A 15 -10.20 12.69 0.92
CA ASP A 15 -9.79 14.07 0.69
C ASP A 15 -10.97 15.00 0.30
N GLY A 16 -12.03 14.97 1.13
CA GLY A 16 -13.26 15.74 0.92
C GLY A 16 -14.17 15.25 -0.20
N THR A 17 -13.75 14.25 -0.98
CA THR A 17 -14.53 13.69 -2.08
C THR A 17 -15.30 12.45 -1.63
N LYS A 18 -16.63 12.48 -1.74
CA LYS A 18 -17.50 11.34 -1.44
C LYS A 18 -17.48 10.37 -2.63
N ILE A 19 -16.95 9.16 -2.42
CA ILE A 19 -16.70 8.22 -3.53
C ILE A 19 -17.95 7.59 -4.12
N ASN A 20 -19.04 7.54 -3.37
CA ASN A 20 -20.34 7.01 -3.80
C ASN A 20 -21.30 8.10 -4.31
N ASP A 21 -20.87 9.33 -4.45
CA ASP A 21 -21.64 10.36 -5.16
C ASP A 21 -21.63 10.03 -6.67
N PRO A 22 -22.81 9.97 -7.34
CA PRO A 22 -22.89 9.72 -8.77
C PRO A 22 -22.14 10.73 -9.64
N LYS A 23 -21.84 11.91 -9.09
CA LYS A 23 -21.07 12.97 -9.77
C LYS A 23 -19.56 12.83 -9.61
N THR A 24 -19.09 11.88 -8.78
CA THR A 24 -17.67 11.71 -8.55
C THR A 24 -16.97 11.08 -9.75
N ASP A 25 -15.95 11.75 -10.25
CA ASP A 25 -15.04 11.23 -11.29
C ASP A 25 -14.10 10.18 -10.65
N LEU A 26 -14.53 8.91 -10.68
CA LEU A 26 -13.77 7.80 -10.08
C LEU A 26 -12.40 7.61 -10.74
N PRO A 27 -12.21 7.69 -12.07
CA PRO A 27 -10.87 7.65 -12.66
C PRO A 27 -9.92 8.70 -12.09
N LYS A 28 -10.39 9.95 -11.95
CA LYS A 28 -9.60 11.04 -11.36
C LYS A 28 -9.28 10.80 -9.88
N LEU A 29 -10.24 10.27 -9.11
CA LEU A 29 -10.01 9.91 -7.71
C LEU A 29 -8.98 8.77 -7.60
N ARG A 30 -9.13 7.71 -8.41
CA ARG A 30 -8.22 6.56 -8.43
C ARG A 30 -6.79 6.94 -8.80
N ALA A 31 -6.60 7.92 -9.68
CA ALA A 31 -5.28 8.44 -10.01
C ALA A 31 -4.55 9.07 -8.82
N ARG A 32 -5.30 9.51 -7.78
CA ARG A 32 -4.78 10.13 -6.55
C ARG A 32 -4.67 9.17 -5.36
N VAL A 33 -5.16 7.95 -5.48
CA VAL A 33 -5.13 6.92 -4.43
C VAL A 33 -4.24 5.79 -4.89
N GLY A 34 -3.05 5.67 -4.32
CA GLY A 34 -2.15 4.56 -4.62
C GLY A 34 -2.71 3.25 -4.07
N MET A 35 -2.57 2.16 -4.82
CA MET A 35 -2.95 0.82 -4.37
C MET A 35 -1.81 -0.16 -4.63
N VAL A 36 -1.49 -0.94 -3.60
CA VAL A 36 -0.49 -2.01 -3.66
C VAL A 36 -1.20 -3.30 -3.24
N PHE A 37 -1.23 -4.26 -4.15
CA PHE A 37 -1.91 -5.54 -3.98
C PHE A 37 -0.96 -6.62 -3.47
N GLN A 38 -1.51 -7.71 -2.96
CA GLN A 38 -0.80 -8.89 -2.52
C GLN A 38 0.06 -9.51 -3.65
N ASN A 39 -0.47 -9.55 -4.87
CA ASN A 39 0.16 -10.19 -6.03
C ASN A 39 0.91 -9.21 -6.95
N PHE A 40 1.40 -8.07 -6.41
CA PHE A 40 2.22 -7.06 -7.10
C PHE A 40 1.52 -6.32 -8.26
N GLU A 41 0.76 -7.02 -9.10
CA GLU A 41 -0.01 -6.52 -10.26
C GLU A 41 0.85 -5.67 -11.23
N LEU A 42 2.11 -6.06 -11.45
CA LEU A 42 2.97 -5.43 -12.45
C LEU A 42 2.59 -5.89 -13.87
N PHE A 43 2.74 -5.02 -14.85
CA PHE A 43 2.56 -5.37 -16.25
C PHE A 43 3.71 -6.26 -16.73
N PRO A 44 3.49 -7.57 -16.99
CA PRO A 44 4.58 -8.52 -17.23
C PRO A 44 5.30 -8.30 -18.55
N HIS A 45 4.64 -7.66 -19.52
CA HIS A 45 5.16 -7.36 -20.85
C HIS A 45 5.87 -6.00 -20.94
N LEU A 46 5.94 -5.24 -19.84
CA LEU A 46 6.63 -3.97 -19.74
C LEU A 46 7.87 -4.10 -18.87
N THR A 47 8.92 -3.35 -19.20
CA THR A 47 10.10 -3.23 -18.33
C THR A 47 9.71 -2.53 -17.01
N ILE A 48 10.59 -2.59 -16.01
CA ILE A 48 10.37 -1.91 -14.73
C ILE A 48 10.23 -0.41 -14.94
N THR A 49 11.09 0.22 -15.75
CA THR A 49 10.94 1.64 -16.10
C THR A 49 9.59 1.93 -16.74
N GLN A 50 9.15 1.10 -17.68
CA GLN A 50 7.85 1.28 -18.34
C GLN A 50 6.68 1.11 -17.36
N ASN A 51 6.76 0.17 -16.42
CA ASN A 51 5.77 0.01 -15.35
C ASN A 51 5.62 1.30 -14.51
N LEU A 52 6.72 1.98 -14.21
CA LEU A 52 6.69 3.21 -13.42
C LEU A 52 6.25 4.44 -14.22
N THR A 53 6.41 4.44 -15.54
CA THR A 53 6.16 5.63 -16.38
C THR A 53 4.79 5.64 -17.05
N LEU A 54 4.21 4.47 -17.32
CA LEU A 54 2.96 4.35 -18.07
C LEU A 54 1.83 5.21 -17.48
N GLY A 55 1.56 5.08 -16.19
CA GLY A 55 0.50 5.84 -15.51
C GLY A 55 0.78 7.34 -15.51
N GLN A 56 2.03 7.72 -15.27
CA GLN A 56 2.44 9.12 -15.28
C GLN A 56 2.19 9.80 -16.63
N VAL A 57 2.51 9.11 -17.72
CA VAL A 57 2.34 9.66 -19.09
C VAL A 57 0.89 9.60 -19.52
N LYS A 58 0.23 8.44 -19.37
CA LYS A 58 -1.12 8.21 -19.91
C LYS A 58 -2.24 8.83 -19.08
N VAL A 59 -2.08 8.93 -17.76
CA VAL A 59 -3.12 9.41 -16.84
C VAL A 59 -2.83 10.83 -16.38
N LEU A 60 -1.58 11.14 -16.00
CA LEU A 60 -1.20 12.47 -15.49
C LEU A 60 -0.74 13.42 -16.61
N GLY A 61 -0.54 12.93 -17.84
CA GLY A 61 -0.07 13.74 -18.97
C GLY A 61 1.38 14.24 -18.84
N ARG A 62 2.20 13.64 -17.98
CA ARG A 62 3.61 14.01 -17.82
C ARG A 62 4.39 13.74 -19.11
N LYS A 63 5.37 14.58 -19.40
CA LYS A 63 6.34 14.30 -20.46
C LYS A 63 7.13 13.04 -20.16
N GLN A 64 7.48 12.28 -21.19
CA GLN A 64 8.19 10.99 -21.04
C GLN A 64 9.49 11.12 -20.23
N GLU A 65 10.29 12.15 -20.51
CA GLU A 65 11.57 12.39 -19.83
C GLU A 65 11.40 12.66 -18.33
N GLU A 66 10.38 13.47 -17.97
CA GLU A 66 10.03 13.75 -16.57
C GLU A 66 9.56 12.48 -15.87
N ALA A 67 8.69 11.70 -16.52
CA ALA A 67 8.18 10.45 -15.99
C ALA A 67 9.30 9.44 -15.73
N VAL A 68 10.27 9.33 -16.64
CA VAL A 68 11.46 8.47 -16.50
C VAL A 68 12.33 8.93 -15.33
N THR A 69 12.66 10.21 -15.28
CA THR A 69 13.47 10.79 -14.20
C THR A 69 12.86 10.52 -12.83
N ARG A 70 11.55 10.76 -12.70
CA ARG A 70 10.82 10.50 -11.47
C ARG A 70 10.74 9.00 -11.15
N GLY A 71 10.44 8.17 -12.14
CA GLY A 71 10.39 6.73 -12.00
C GLY A 71 11.71 6.16 -11.50
N LEU A 72 12.83 6.55 -12.10
CA LEU A 72 14.18 6.10 -11.69
C LEU A 72 14.52 6.56 -10.27
N LYS A 73 14.17 7.79 -9.88
CA LYS A 73 14.36 8.28 -8.50
C LYS A 73 13.59 7.43 -7.48
N LEU A 74 12.35 7.04 -7.80
CA LEU A 74 11.55 6.18 -6.93
C LEU A 74 12.07 4.74 -6.91
N LEU A 75 12.58 4.25 -8.03
CA LEU A 75 13.20 2.94 -8.12
C LEU A 75 14.51 2.86 -7.30
N ASP A 76 15.30 3.92 -7.32
CA ASP A 76 16.49 4.06 -6.48
C ASP A 76 16.11 4.08 -4.98
N ARG A 77 15.07 4.84 -4.63
CA ARG A 77 14.54 4.91 -3.26
C ARG A 77 14.14 3.55 -2.68
N VAL A 78 13.67 2.63 -3.49
CA VAL A 78 13.35 1.25 -3.07
C VAL A 78 14.53 0.29 -3.25
N GLY A 79 15.73 0.80 -3.60
CA GLY A 79 16.98 0.04 -3.74
C GLY A 79 17.01 -0.89 -4.94
N LEU A 80 16.41 -0.49 -6.08
CA LEU A 80 16.26 -1.35 -7.26
C LEU A 80 16.66 -0.67 -8.58
N ILE A 81 17.45 0.40 -8.53
CA ILE A 81 17.84 1.16 -9.74
C ILE A 81 18.49 0.28 -10.81
N GLU A 82 19.29 -0.71 -10.41
CA GLU A 82 19.96 -1.66 -11.32
C GLU A 82 18.98 -2.61 -12.03
N GLN A 83 17.70 -2.62 -11.63
CA GLN A 83 16.69 -3.49 -12.22
C GLN A 83 15.82 -2.77 -13.26
N LYS A 84 16.11 -1.51 -13.59
CA LYS A 84 15.27 -0.61 -14.40
C LYS A 84 14.87 -1.17 -15.77
N ASP A 85 15.75 -1.91 -16.41
CA ASP A 85 15.56 -2.43 -17.77
C ASP A 85 15.06 -3.88 -17.81
N LYS A 86 14.89 -4.51 -16.63
CA LYS A 86 14.35 -5.87 -16.52
C LYS A 86 12.84 -5.90 -16.63
N PHE A 87 12.31 -7.09 -16.86
CA PHE A 87 10.87 -7.39 -16.80
C PHE A 87 10.51 -7.98 -15.42
N PRO A 88 9.23 -7.84 -14.96
CA PRO A 88 8.80 -8.34 -13.66
C PRO A 88 9.19 -9.80 -13.37
N GLY A 89 9.03 -10.70 -14.35
CA GLY A 89 9.37 -12.11 -14.20
C GLY A 89 10.85 -12.42 -13.93
N GLN A 90 11.73 -11.42 -14.06
CA GLN A 90 13.17 -11.53 -13.76
C GLN A 90 13.52 -11.06 -12.33
N LEU A 91 12.51 -10.63 -11.55
CA LEU A 91 12.66 -10.13 -10.20
C LEU A 91 12.08 -11.12 -9.18
N SER A 92 12.69 -11.18 -7.99
CA SER A 92 12.09 -11.90 -6.86
C SER A 92 10.77 -11.24 -6.41
N GLY A 93 9.91 -11.97 -5.71
CA GLY A 93 8.63 -11.45 -5.20
C GLY A 93 8.79 -10.15 -4.41
N GLY A 94 9.75 -10.10 -3.48
CA GLY A 94 10.03 -8.89 -2.69
C GLY A 94 10.59 -7.73 -3.52
N GLN A 95 11.27 -8.00 -4.63
CA GLN A 95 11.66 -6.96 -5.59
C GLN A 95 10.44 -6.45 -6.37
N GLN A 96 9.58 -7.34 -6.85
CA GLN A 96 8.34 -6.97 -7.55
C GLN A 96 7.44 -6.12 -6.65
N GLN A 97 7.30 -6.47 -5.38
CA GLN A 97 6.50 -5.70 -4.42
C GLN A 97 7.05 -4.29 -4.21
N ARG A 98 8.37 -4.15 -4.08
CA ARG A 98 8.99 -2.82 -3.96
C ARG A 98 8.83 -1.99 -5.24
N VAL A 99 8.86 -2.61 -6.42
CA VAL A 99 8.53 -1.94 -7.68
C VAL A 99 7.06 -1.52 -7.71
N ALA A 100 6.12 -2.36 -7.23
CA ALA A 100 4.70 -2.00 -7.15
C ALA A 100 4.47 -0.79 -6.23
N ILE A 101 5.19 -0.70 -5.10
CA ILE A 101 5.17 0.48 -4.23
C ILE A 101 5.70 1.71 -4.99
N ALA A 102 6.85 1.60 -5.65
CA ALA A 102 7.44 2.71 -6.43
C ALA A 102 6.51 3.17 -7.56
N ARG A 103 5.83 2.23 -8.24
CA ARG A 103 4.82 2.53 -9.27
C ARG A 103 3.64 3.30 -8.71
N ALA A 104 3.10 2.88 -7.57
CA ALA A 104 1.99 3.60 -6.92
C ALA A 104 2.43 5.01 -6.50
N LEU A 105 3.61 5.18 -5.94
CA LEU A 105 4.18 6.48 -5.56
C LEU A 105 4.44 7.40 -6.76
N SER A 106 4.69 6.84 -7.95
CA SER A 106 4.96 7.63 -9.16
C SER A 106 3.78 8.49 -9.61
N MET A 107 2.58 8.17 -9.13
CA MET A 107 1.34 8.91 -9.40
C MET A 107 1.11 10.09 -8.46
N ASP A 108 2.01 10.38 -7.51
CA ASP A 108 1.86 11.41 -6.46
C ASP A 108 0.57 11.25 -5.65
N PRO A 109 0.33 10.06 -5.07
CA PRO A 109 -0.92 9.80 -4.39
C PRO A 109 -1.05 10.61 -3.09
N ILE A 110 -2.28 11.00 -2.74
CA ILE A 110 -2.61 11.63 -1.46
C ILE A 110 -2.67 10.62 -0.32
N CYS A 111 -2.91 9.35 -0.64
CA CYS A 111 -2.85 8.24 0.31
C CYS A 111 -2.51 6.94 -0.42
N MET A 112 -1.97 6.00 0.34
CA MET A 112 -1.60 4.67 -0.14
C MET A 112 -2.45 3.60 0.56
N LEU A 113 -3.01 2.68 -0.22
CA LEU A 113 -3.71 1.50 0.26
C LEU A 113 -2.81 0.29 0.06
N PHE A 114 -2.63 -0.51 1.09
CA PHE A 114 -1.87 -1.76 1.04
C PHE A 114 -2.78 -2.92 1.44
N ASP A 115 -2.88 -3.90 0.57
CA ASP A 115 -3.67 -5.12 0.81
C ASP A 115 -2.73 -6.30 0.97
N GLU A 116 -2.45 -6.66 2.21
CA GLU A 116 -1.52 -7.74 2.60
C GLU A 116 -0.19 -7.75 1.81
N PRO A 117 0.59 -6.66 1.83
CA PRO A 117 1.72 -6.47 0.92
C PRO A 117 2.87 -7.45 1.11
N THR A 118 2.85 -8.28 2.15
CA THR A 118 3.92 -9.24 2.48
C THR A 118 3.48 -10.71 2.43
N SER A 119 2.19 -11.00 2.29
CA SER A 119 1.66 -12.37 2.42
C SER A 119 2.09 -13.33 1.31
N ALA A 120 2.48 -12.81 0.14
CA ALA A 120 2.99 -13.60 -0.99
C ALA A 120 4.54 -13.66 -1.02
N LEU A 121 5.23 -13.27 0.06
CA LEU A 121 6.69 -13.16 0.10
C LEU A 121 7.32 -14.21 1.01
N ASP A 122 8.53 -14.62 0.62
CA ASP A 122 9.40 -15.39 1.51
C ASP A 122 9.80 -14.54 2.74
N PRO A 123 9.94 -15.15 3.93
CA PRO A 123 10.24 -14.42 5.18
C PRO A 123 11.46 -13.50 5.09
N GLU A 124 12.50 -13.90 4.34
CA GLU A 124 13.71 -13.09 4.14
C GLU A 124 13.45 -11.78 3.36
N MET A 125 12.38 -11.74 2.55
CA MET A 125 12.04 -10.58 1.73
C MET A 125 11.07 -9.62 2.42
N VAL A 126 10.31 -10.08 3.41
CA VAL A 126 9.31 -9.32 4.16
C VAL A 126 9.91 -8.04 4.74
N ASN A 127 11.02 -8.15 5.46
CA ASN A 127 11.64 -7.00 6.13
C ASN A 127 12.01 -5.87 5.18
N LYS A 128 12.53 -6.18 3.98
CA LYS A 128 12.90 -5.17 2.97
C LYS A 128 11.69 -4.39 2.45
N VAL A 129 10.52 -5.02 2.36
CA VAL A 129 9.28 -4.35 1.96
C VAL A 129 8.74 -3.51 3.12
N LEU A 130 8.74 -4.05 4.34
CA LEU A 130 8.30 -3.31 5.53
C LEU A 130 9.18 -2.09 5.81
N ASP A 131 10.50 -2.15 5.57
CA ASP A 131 11.40 -1.01 5.75
C ASP A 131 11.04 0.15 4.81
N VAL A 132 10.66 -0.14 3.55
CA VAL A 132 10.15 0.87 2.62
C VAL A 132 8.87 1.50 3.17
N MET A 133 7.94 0.71 3.68
CA MET A 133 6.68 1.22 4.25
C MET A 133 6.91 2.03 5.53
N VAL A 134 7.86 1.62 6.38
CA VAL A 134 8.28 2.40 7.57
C VAL A 134 8.84 3.77 7.17
N ALA A 135 9.65 3.82 6.11
CA ALA A 135 10.18 5.09 5.61
C ALA A 135 9.04 6.00 5.12
N LEU A 136 8.06 5.47 4.39
CA LEU A 136 6.88 6.22 3.95
C LEU A 136 6.07 6.76 5.13
N ALA A 137 5.86 5.97 6.19
CA ALA A 137 5.16 6.39 7.39
C ALA A 137 5.89 7.56 8.10
N LYS A 138 7.20 7.47 8.21
CA LYS A 138 8.04 8.53 8.82
C LYS A 138 8.01 9.85 8.03
N GLU A 139 7.82 9.78 6.72
CA GLU A 139 7.68 10.95 5.86
C GLU A 139 6.26 11.55 5.87
N GLY A 140 5.35 10.98 6.66
CA GLY A 140 4.00 11.49 6.81
C GLY A 140 3.02 11.02 5.72
N MET A 141 3.36 9.99 4.93
CA MET A 141 2.44 9.42 3.96
C MET A 141 1.20 8.84 4.66
N THR A 142 0.02 9.31 4.29
CA THR A 142 -1.24 8.71 4.74
C THR A 142 -1.38 7.31 4.16
N MET A 143 -1.53 6.31 5.02
CA MET A 143 -1.63 4.91 4.61
C MET A 143 -2.78 4.20 5.31
N MET A 144 -3.48 3.33 4.57
CA MET A 144 -4.32 2.29 5.13
C MET A 144 -3.72 0.94 4.75
N VAL A 145 -3.43 0.11 5.74
CA VAL A 145 -2.71 -1.15 5.54
C VAL A 145 -3.52 -2.30 6.14
N VAL A 146 -3.86 -3.27 5.32
CA VAL A 146 -4.34 -4.59 5.78
C VAL A 146 -3.09 -5.47 5.94
N THR A 147 -2.84 -5.98 7.13
CA THR A 147 -1.63 -6.76 7.41
C THR A 147 -1.81 -7.68 8.62
N HIS A 148 -1.06 -8.74 8.64
CA HIS A 148 -0.84 -9.61 9.79
C HIS A 148 0.55 -9.37 10.45
N GLU A 149 1.32 -8.43 9.95
CA GLU A 149 2.65 -8.06 10.49
C GLU A 149 2.49 -7.15 11.72
N MET A 150 2.25 -7.74 12.90
CA MET A 150 1.95 -6.98 14.12
C MET A 150 3.14 -6.16 14.60
N GLY A 151 4.36 -6.62 14.38
CA GLY A 151 5.58 -5.84 14.68
C GLY A 151 5.66 -4.55 13.87
N PHE A 152 5.31 -4.61 12.58
CA PHE A 152 5.21 -3.43 11.73
C PHE A 152 4.07 -2.51 12.18
N ALA A 153 2.86 -3.05 12.39
CA ALA A 153 1.70 -2.26 12.84
C ALA A 153 2.01 -1.52 14.14
N ARG A 154 2.61 -2.19 15.14
CA ARG A 154 3.03 -1.58 16.40
C ARG A 154 4.04 -0.44 16.21
N LYS A 155 4.92 -0.54 15.19
CA LYS A 155 5.96 0.46 14.92
C LYS A 155 5.40 1.73 14.28
N VAL A 156 4.43 1.62 13.34
CA VAL A 156 4.06 2.74 12.48
C VAL A 156 2.60 3.18 12.56
N ALA A 157 1.68 2.34 13.05
CA ALA A 157 0.28 2.70 13.10
C ALA A 157 0.01 3.85 14.07
N ASN A 158 -0.96 4.70 13.74
CA ASN A 158 -1.55 5.67 14.67
C ASN A 158 -2.87 5.13 15.24
N ARG A 159 -3.60 4.35 14.45
CA ARG A 159 -4.90 3.76 14.76
C ARG A 159 -4.93 2.32 14.24
N VAL A 160 -5.52 1.43 15.00
CA VAL A 160 -5.69 0.02 14.64
C VAL A 160 -7.18 -0.31 14.62
N ILE A 161 -7.63 -0.93 13.54
CA ILE A 161 -8.98 -1.46 13.40
C ILE A 161 -8.85 -2.97 13.32
N PHE A 162 -9.28 -3.65 14.38
CA PHE A 162 -9.28 -5.11 14.44
C PHE A 162 -10.63 -5.64 13.95
N MET A 163 -10.58 -6.50 12.95
CA MET A 163 -11.76 -7.08 12.33
C MET A 163 -11.79 -8.59 12.55
N ASP A 164 -12.97 -9.12 12.82
CA ASP A 164 -13.23 -10.55 12.87
C ASP A 164 -14.62 -10.84 12.30
N GLN A 165 -14.76 -11.91 11.51
CA GLN A 165 -16.01 -12.31 10.85
C GLN A 165 -16.74 -11.17 10.12
N GLY A 166 -15.99 -10.31 9.43
CA GLY A 166 -16.54 -9.18 8.66
C GLY A 166 -17.05 -8.00 9.51
N ARG A 167 -16.76 -7.97 10.83
CA ARG A 167 -17.17 -6.91 11.74
C ARG A 167 -15.96 -6.23 12.38
N ILE A 168 -16.08 -4.94 12.63
CA ILE A 168 -15.12 -4.23 13.47
C ILE A 168 -15.36 -4.67 14.92
N VAL A 169 -14.36 -5.33 15.49
CA VAL A 169 -14.38 -5.81 16.88
C VAL A 169 -13.75 -4.79 17.81
N GLU A 170 -12.71 -4.11 17.35
CA GLU A 170 -12.05 -3.05 18.10
C GLU A 170 -11.51 -1.97 17.15
N ASP A 171 -11.61 -0.72 17.57
CA ASP A 171 -11.10 0.45 16.90
C ASP A 171 -10.46 1.33 17.98
N ALA A 172 -9.14 1.42 17.97
CA ALA A 172 -8.38 2.02 19.05
C ALA A 172 -7.11 2.71 18.54
N SER A 173 -6.50 3.56 19.39
CA SER A 173 -5.14 4.00 19.17
C SER A 173 -4.17 2.80 19.16
N LYS A 174 -3.03 2.96 18.54
CA LYS A 174 -1.99 1.94 18.55
C LYS A 174 -1.62 1.53 20.00
N ASP A 175 -1.44 2.50 20.86
CA ASP A 175 -0.98 2.26 22.22
C ASP A 175 -2.04 1.52 23.07
N ASP A 176 -3.32 1.87 22.90
CA ASP A 176 -4.43 1.15 23.55
C ASP A 176 -4.53 -0.29 23.01
N PHE A 177 -4.51 -0.46 21.68
CA PHE A 177 -4.67 -1.77 21.07
C PHE A 177 -3.58 -2.76 21.46
N PHE A 178 -2.32 -2.33 21.45
CA PHE A 178 -1.19 -3.21 21.80
C PHE A 178 -0.88 -3.27 23.29
N GLY A 179 -1.32 -2.29 24.09
CA GLY A 179 -1.10 -2.23 25.52
C GLY A 179 -2.22 -2.84 26.35
N GLN A 180 -3.46 -2.44 26.06
CA GLN A 180 -4.66 -2.84 26.80
C GLN A 180 -5.85 -3.05 25.87
N PRO A 181 -5.84 -4.08 25.00
CA PRO A 181 -6.97 -4.38 24.12
C PRO A 181 -8.25 -4.64 24.92
N ARG A 182 -9.34 -4.04 24.49
CA ARG A 182 -10.63 -4.08 25.22
C ARG A 182 -11.40 -5.35 24.94
N SER A 183 -11.36 -5.84 23.70
CA SER A 183 -12.12 -7.04 23.32
C SER A 183 -11.36 -8.32 23.69
N GLU A 184 -12.06 -9.29 24.25
CA GLU A 184 -11.50 -10.63 24.53
C GLU A 184 -10.88 -11.26 23.28
N ARG A 185 -11.50 -11.01 22.14
CA ARG A 185 -11.03 -11.53 20.85
C ARG A 185 -9.70 -10.92 20.42
N ALA A 186 -9.49 -9.61 20.60
CA ALA A 186 -8.21 -8.96 20.35
C ALA A 186 -7.13 -9.41 21.35
N GLN A 187 -7.50 -9.57 22.63
CA GLN A 187 -6.59 -10.12 23.67
C GLN A 187 -6.10 -11.51 23.29
N LEU A 188 -7.02 -12.40 22.91
CA LEU A 188 -6.68 -13.75 22.47
C LEU A 188 -5.80 -13.75 21.21
N PHE A 189 -6.08 -12.88 20.25
CA PHE A 189 -5.29 -12.73 19.03
C PHE A 189 -3.86 -12.28 19.35
N LEU A 190 -3.70 -11.21 20.11
CA LEU A 190 -2.40 -10.67 20.48
C LEU A 190 -1.59 -11.63 21.33
N SER A 191 -2.23 -12.35 22.27
CA SER A 191 -1.53 -13.35 23.12
C SER A 191 -0.88 -14.47 22.30
N LYS A 192 -1.49 -14.86 21.18
CA LYS A 192 -0.95 -15.91 20.29
C LYS A 192 0.22 -15.40 19.43
N ILE A 193 0.19 -14.12 19.03
CA ILE A 193 1.20 -13.55 18.12
C ILE A 193 2.42 -13.04 18.88
N LEU A 194 2.23 -12.50 20.08
CA LEU A 194 3.33 -11.93 20.87
C LEU A 194 4.13 -13.00 21.64
N GLN A 195 3.73 -14.27 21.60
CA GLN A 195 4.46 -15.40 22.19
C GLN A 195 5.49 -16.02 21.23
N HIS A 196 5.60 -15.49 20.01
CA HIS A 196 6.63 -15.84 19.03
C HIS A 196 7.50 -14.61 18.71
#